data_f932cc93b1d5abe58f6feeea0078bdd0
#
_entry.id   f932cc93b1d5abe58f6feeea0078bdd0
#
_cell.length_a   1.000
_cell.length_b   1.000
_cell.length_c   1.000
_cell.angle_alpha   90.00
_cell.angle_beta   90.00
_cell.angle_gamma   90.00
#
_symmetry.space_group_name_H-M   'P 1'
#
loop_
_entity.id
_entity.type
_entity.pdbx_description
1 polymer ?
#
loop_
_entity_poly.entity_id
_entity_poly.type
_entity_poly.pdbx_seq_one_letter_code
_entity_poly.pdbx_strand_id
1 'polypeptide(L)'
;MEPLASRACPVCESPVVQGDLYCERCGHALGAPTCTSCGAAAVDQEGYCERCGARQPTGRDHAETVLDGGAAAVTDRGLRRARNEDAMALLATGDGVVTVVCDGVGSSPRADEASAAAVSTAGAALAAGLSSQEAFELAGKAVAALATSVHDAPACTYVSAVAGPGGITLSWAGDTRAYWLPGEDPGQGVLLTEDDVVPTGEITAWLGADSGEVSLHVRTLAPGAPGLLLVCSDGLWRYLDGYRFPQAGTPLDMAREMLRHALASGGQDNVTIVLIPLGATHG
;
A
#
# COMPACT_ATOMS: atom_id res chain seq x y z
N MET A 1 -40.10 0.79 -13.14
CA MET A 1 -39.61 1.22 -11.80
C MET A 1 -40.30 0.31 -10.81
N GLU A 2 -39.59 -0.72 -10.36
CA GLU A 2 -40.11 -1.58 -9.27
C GLU A 2 -40.11 -0.78 -7.98
N PRO A 3 -41.12 -0.89 -7.12
CA PRO A 3 -41.15 -0.22 -5.84
C PRO A 3 -40.09 -0.84 -4.94
N LEU A 4 -39.17 0.00 -4.40
CA LEU A 4 -38.24 -0.39 -3.36
C LEU A 4 -38.99 -1.04 -2.21
N ALA A 5 -38.66 -2.29 -1.89
CA ALA A 5 -39.32 -3.06 -0.84
C ALA A 5 -39.12 -2.31 0.50
N SER A 6 -40.20 -1.69 1.00
CA SER A 6 -40.22 -1.09 2.33
C SER A 6 -40.24 -2.21 3.38
N ARG A 7 -39.28 -2.17 4.31
CA ARG A 7 -39.27 -3.01 5.51
C ARG A 7 -39.84 -2.21 6.68
N ALA A 8 -40.32 -2.90 7.71
CA ALA A 8 -40.72 -2.27 8.96
C ALA A 8 -39.63 -2.38 9.99
N CYS A 9 -39.43 -1.33 10.77
CA CYS A 9 -38.49 -1.33 11.91
C CYS A 9 -38.94 -2.40 12.93
N PRO A 10 -38.06 -3.29 13.38
CA PRO A 10 -38.42 -4.37 14.29
C PRO A 10 -38.81 -3.90 15.70
N VAL A 11 -38.60 -2.63 16.03
CA VAL A 11 -38.87 -2.06 17.36
C VAL A 11 -40.10 -1.18 17.37
N CYS A 12 -40.32 -0.35 16.34
CA CYS A 12 -41.43 0.62 16.35
C CYS A 12 -42.38 0.47 15.13
N GLU A 13 -42.15 -0.53 14.31
CA GLU A 13 -42.95 -0.87 13.12
C GLU A 13 -43.04 0.24 12.05
N SER A 14 -42.26 1.34 12.21
CA SER A 14 -42.24 2.38 11.19
C SER A 14 -41.59 1.88 9.91
N PRO A 15 -42.08 2.35 8.73
CA PRO A 15 -41.45 2.04 7.47
C PRO A 15 -40.02 2.45 7.43
N VAL A 16 -39.11 1.59 6.93
CA VAL A 16 -37.69 1.85 6.72
C VAL A 16 -37.31 1.47 5.30
N VAL A 17 -36.34 2.17 4.73
CA VAL A 17 -35.84 1.92 3.38
C VAL A 17 -34.68 0.94 3.41
N GLN A 18 -34.51 0.16 2.37
CA GLN A 18 -33.33 -0.72 2.26
C GLN A 18 -32.07 0.13 2.14
N GLY A 19 -31.17 0.00 3.09
CA GLY A 19 -29.93 0.79 3.19
C GLY A 19 -29.93 1.74 4.38
N ASP A 20 -31.06 1.96 5.05
CA ASP A 20 -31.08 2.74 6.30
C ASP A 20 -30.27 2.02 7.38
N LEU A 21 -29.32 2.72 7.98
CA LEU A 21 -28.53 2.21 9.10
C LEU A 21 -29.29 2.28 10.43
N TYR A 22 -30.22 3.22 10.54
CA TYR A 22 -31.04 3.47 11.74
C TYR A 22 -32.48 3.78 11.38
N CYS A 23 -33.39 3.46 12.26
CA CYS A 23 -34.78 3.88 12.15
C CYS A 23 -34.91 5.36 12.54
N GLU A 24 -35.29 6.23 11.61
CA GLU A 24 -35.46 7.67 11.87
C GLU A 24 -36.46 7.99 13.01
N ARG A 25 -37.43 7.09 13.28
CA ARG A 25 -38.44 7.32 14.31
C ARG A 25 -37.97 6.95 15.72
N CYS A 26 -37.22 5.85 15.90
CA CYS A 26 -36.86 5.34 17.24
C CYS A 26 -35.37 5.18 17.46
N GLY A 27 -34.52 5.48 16.46
CA GLY A 27 -33.07 5.33 16.55
C GLY A 27 -32.56 3.90 16.59
N HIS A 28 -33.46 2.90 16.37
CA HIS A 28 -33.04 1.49 16.36
C HIS A 28 -32.10 1.20 15.20
N ALA A 29 -30.95 0.58 15.49
CA ALA A 29 -29.96 0.21 14.48
C ALA A 29 -30.54 -0.90 13.57
N LEU A 30 -30.64 -0.63 12.25
CA LEU A 30 -31.20 -1.52 11.25
C LEU A 30 -30.16 -2.35 10.50
N GLY A 31 -28.91 -1.96 10.61
CA GLY A 31 -27.78 -2.61 9.92
C GLY A 31 -26.43 -1.92 10.18
N ALA A 32 -26.36 -1.02 11.16
CA ALA A 32 -25.11 -0.38 11.51
C ALA A 32 -24.09 -1.43 11.99
N PRO A 33 -22.85 -1.42 11.45
CA PRO A 33 -21.80 -2.32 11.90
C PRO A 33 -21.51 -2.13 13.39
N THR A 34 -21.12 -3.22 14.05
CA THR A 34 -20.75 -3.20 15.46
C THR A 34 -19.34 -2.67 15.63
N CYS A 35 -19.17 -1.66 16.47
CA CYS A 35 -17.87 -1.09 16.79
C CYS A 35 -16.96 -2.11 17.47
N THR A 36 -15.76 -2.32 16.93
CA THR A 36 -14.77 -3.25 17.47
C THR A 36 -14.17 -2.79 18.80
N SER A 37 -14.26 -1.48 19.12
CA SER A 37 -13.70 -0.92 20.34
C SER A 37 -14.68 -0.91 21.51
N CYS A 38 -15.98 -0.60 21.29
CA CYS A 38 -16.94 -0.46 22.39
C CYS A 38 -18.18 -1.37 22.26
N GLY A 39 -18.28 -2.17 21.20
CA GLY A 39 -19.39 -3.11 20.97
C GLY A 39 -20.72 -2.46 20.59
N ALA A 40 -20.78 -1.14 20.39
CA ALA A 40 -22.02 -0.48 19.96
C ALA A 40 -22.28 -0.69 18.48
N ALA A 41 -23.52 -0.98 18.09
CA ALA A 41 -23.96 -0.99 16.69
C ALA A 41 -24.24 0.47 16.26
N ALA A 42 -23.17 1.25 16.11
CA ALA A 42 -23.21 2.70 15.93
C ALA A 42 -22.04 3.17 15.05
N VAL A 43 -21.67 2.40 14.03
CA VAL A 43 -20.63 2.79 13.08
C VAL A 43 -21.32 3.47 11.88
N ASP A 44 -20.89 4.71 11.60
CA ASP A 44 -21.41 5.52 10.49
C ASP A 44 -20.85 5.06 9.11
N GLN A 45 -21.25 5.75 8.05
CA GLN A 45 -20.81 5.44 6.68
C GLN A 45 -19.33 5.76 6.44
N GLU A 46 -18.75 6.69 7.21
CA GLU A 46 -17.35 7.04 7.18
C GLU A 46 -16.47 6.07 8.00
N GLY A 47 -17.09 5.10 8.68
CA GLY A 47 -16.41 4.08 9.47
C GLY A 47 -16.04 4.53 10.88
N TYR A 48 -16.66 5.56 11.44
CA TYR A 48 -16.47 5.98 12.82
C TYR A 48 -17.61 5.53 13.71
N CYS A 49 -17.30 5.18 14.94
CA CYS A 49 -18.31 4.87 15.93
C CYS A 49 -18.87 6.16 16.56
N GLU A 50 -20.15 6.46 16.32
CA GLU A 50 -20.83 7.63 16.89
C GLU A 50 -20.85 7.65 18.43
N ARG A 51 -20.68 6.47 19.07
CA ARG A 51 -20.67 6.35 20.52
C ARG A 51 -19.32 6.66 21.17
N CYS A 52 -18.22 6.18 20.61
CA CYS A 52 -16.89 6.30 21.22
C CYS A 52 -15.86 7.02 20.35
N GLY A 53 -16.26 7.46 19.15
CA GLY A 53 -15.39 8.13 18.20
C GLY A 53 -14.35 7.23 17.53
N ALA A 54 -14.28 5.93 17.90
CA ALA A 54 -13.28 5.03 17.35
C ALA A 54 -13.56 4.74 15.89
N ARG A 55 -12.55 4.95 15.03
CA ARG A 55 -12.57 4.51 13.64
C ARG A 55 -12.52 2.98 13.59
N GLN A 56 -13.30 2.40 12.70
CA GLN A 56 -13.30 0.95 12.54
C GLN A 56 -12.17 0.52 11.61
N PRO A 57 -11.55 -0.66 11.88
CA PRO A 57 -10.57 -1.25 10.97
C PRO A 57 -11.18 -1.45 9.59
N THR A 58 -10.43 -1.11 8.56
CA THR A 58 -10.77 -1.42 7.17
C THR A 58 -9.91 -2.59 6.70
N GLY A 59 -10.32 -3.28 5.65
CA GLY A 59 -9.49 -4.34 5.03
C GLY A 59 -8.16 -3.81 4.48
N ARG A 60 -7.96 -2.49 4.47
CA ARG A 60 -6.71 -1.83 4.07
C ARG A 60 -5.77 -1.55 5.25
N ASP A 61 -6.26 -1.63 6.49
CA ASP A 61 -5.44 -1.34 7.68
C ASP A 61 -4.33 -2.37 7.88
N HIS A 62 -4.54 -3.60 7.43
CA HIS A 62 -3.53 -4.65 7.36
C HIS A 62 -3.90 -5.63 6.24
N ALA A 63 -2.93 -5.95 5.38
CA ALA A 63 -3.12 -6.95 4.34
C ALA A 63 -1.81 -7.70 4.07
N GLU A 64 -1.95 -8.95 3.70
CA GLU A 64 -0.84 -9.83 3.31
C GLU A 64 -1.16 -10.50 1.98
N THR A 65 -0.15 -10.68 1.14
CA THR A 65 -0.26 -11.37 -0.15
C THR A 65 0.93 -12.30 -0.33
N VAL A 66 0.68 -13.51 -0.81
CA VAL A 66 1.72 -14.48 -1.16
C VAL A 66 1.42 -15.04 -2.54
N LEU A 67 2.43 -15.11 -3.38
CA LEU A 67 2.35 -15.77 -4.70
C LEU A 67 2.93 -17.19 -4.61
N ASP A 68 2.48 -18.08 -5.52
CA ASP A 68 2.95 -19.48 -5.61
C ASP A 68 4.48 -19.57 -5.75
N GLY A 69 5.13 -18.58 -6.39
CA GLY A 69 6.60 -18.47 -6.50
C GLY A 69 7.31 -18.03 -5.23
N GLY A 70 6.60 -17.88 -4.10
CA GLY A 70 7.13 -17.52 -2.79
C GLY A 70 7.32 -16.01 -2.56
N ALA A 71 7.09 -15.16 -3.56
CA ALA A 71 7.07 -13.71 -3.33
C ALA A 71 5.94 -13.34 -2.36
N ALA A 72 6.21 -12.43 -1.44
CA ALA A 72 5.27 -12.05 -0.40
C ALA A 72 5.28 -10.54 -0.15
N ALA A 73 4.15 -10.04 0.30
CA ALA A 73 3.97 -8.64 0.65
C ALA A 73 3.12 -8.49 1.91
N VAL A 74 3.43 -7.48 2.71
CA VAL A 74 2.66 -7.06 3.89
C VAL A 74 2.51 -5.55 3.84
N THR A 75 1.32 -5.06 4.12
CA THR A 75 1.08 -3.65 4.40
C THR A 75 0.33 -3.50 5.71
N ASP A 76 0.67 -2.47 6.49
CA ASP A 76 0.07 -2.19 7.79
C ASP A 76 -0.05 -0.68 8.02
N ARG A 77 -1.13 -0.29 8.65
CA ARG A 77 -1.41 1.12 8.97
C ARG A 77 -0.40 1.73 9.94
N GLY A 78 0.35 0.91 10.66
CA GLY A 78 1.18 1.38 11.77
C GLY A 78 0.36 1.73 13.01
N LEU A 79 1.02 2.35 13.99
CA LEU A 79 0.42 2.62 15.30
C LEU A 79 -0.10 4.06 15.44
N ARG A 80 0.31 4.99 14.57
CA ARG A 80 0.05 6.42 14.73
C ARG A 80 -0.83 7.03 13.65
N ARG A 81 -0.96 6.38 12.51
CA ARG A 81 -1.79 6.87 11.40
C ARG A 81 -3.26 6.48 11.57
N ALA A 82 -4.16 7.34 11.11
CA ALA A 82 -5.59 7.06 11.13
C ALA A 82 -6.01 6.11 10.00
N ARG A 83 -5.27 6.10 8.89
CA ARG A 83 -5.50 5.29 7.69
C ARG A 83 -4.20 4.66 7.22
N ASN A 84 -4.31 3.61 6.43
CA ASN A 84 -3.21 3.14 5.62
C ASN A 84 -3.27 3.88 4.28
N GLU A 85 -2.35 4.81 4.08
CA GLU A 85 -2.20 5.61 2.87
C GLU A 85 -1.21 4.96 1.89
N ASP A 86 -0.51 3.91 2.32
CA ASP A 86 0.26 3.05 1.46
C ASP A 86 -0.64 2.15 0.61
N ALA A 87 -0.16 1.79 -0.57
CA ALA A 87 -0.74 0.73 -1.39
C ALA A 87 0.35 -0.11 -2.03
N MET A 88 0.01 -1.37 -2.32
CA MET A 88 0.91 -2.30 -3.00
C MET A 88 0.18 -3.18 -4.01
N ALA A 89 0.87 -3.55 -5.09
CA ALA A 89 0.52 -4.67 -5.95
C ALA A 89 1.66 -5.69 -5.96
N LEU A 90 1.32 -6.96 -5.94
CA LEU A 90 2.23 -8.08 -6.12
C LEU A 90 1.54 -9.08 -7.06
N LEU A 91 2.04 -9.20 -8.29
CA LEU A 91 1.39 -9.91 -9.38
C LEU A 91 2.36 -10.93 -10.00
N ALA A 92 1.89 -12.16 -10.19
CA ALA A 92 2.61 -13.13 -10.99
C ALA A 92 2.39 -12.81 -12.49
N THR A 93 3.44 -12.94 -13.27
CA THR A 93 3.42 -12.92 -14.75
C THR A 93 3.86 -14.25 -15.28
N GLY A 94 3.92 -14.44 -16.61
CA GLY A 94 4.22 -15.74 -17.21
C GLY A 94 5.50 -16.41 -16.68
N ASP A 95 6.56 -15.63 -16.45
CA ASP A 95 7.88 -16.09 -16.02
C ASP A 95 8.53 -15.19 -14.93
N GLY A 96 7.75 -14.31 -14.33
CA GLY A 96 8.27 -13.37 -13.34
C GLY A 96 7.23 -12.81 -12.38
N VAL A 97 7.63 -11.75 -11.69
CA VAL A 97 6.83 -11.05 -10.70
C VAL A 97 6.88 -9.54 -10.97
N VAL A 98 5.74 -8.90 -10.92
CA VAL A 98 5.60 -7.45 -10.91
C VAL A 98 5.21 -7.01 -9.51
N THR A 99 5.86 -5.98 -9.00
CA THR A 99 5.41 -5.26 -7.81
C THR A 99 5.38 -3.76 -8.04
N VAL A 100 4.44 -3.10 -7.39
CA VAL A 100 4.36 -1.65 -7.28
C VAL A 100 4.05 -1.32 -5.84
N VAL A 101 4.79 -0.37 -5.26
CA VAL A 101 4.52 0.19 -3.93
C VAL A 101 4.46 1.70 -4.06
N CYS A 102 3.41 2.29 -3.50
CA CYS A 102 3.20 3.72 -3.44
C CYS A 102 2.87 4.12 -2.00
N ASP A 103 3.56 5.13 -1.50
CA ASP A 103 3.33 5.76 -0.21
C ASP A 103 2.56 7.07 -0.45
N GLY A 104 1.42 7.22 0.20
CA GLY A 104 0.59 8.40 0.08
C GLY A 104 1.23 9.62 0.75
N VAL A 105 1.40 10.72 0.02
CA VAL A 105 1.99 11.94 0.59
C VAL A 105 1.08 12.50 1.68
N GLY A 106 1.47 12.34 2.95
CA GLY A 106 0.62 12.61 4.12
C GLY A 106 0.15 14.07 4.28
N SER A 107 0.72 15.02 3.53
CA SER A 107 0.25 16.40 3.45
C SER A 107 -0.78 16.62 2.34
N SER A 108 -0.99 15.66 1.44
CA SER A 108 -1.98 15.75 0.37
C SER A 108 -3.34 15.18 0.81
N PRO A 109 -4.44 15.70 0.28
CA PRO A 109 -5.76 15.14 0.56
C PRO A 109 -5.90 13.77 -0.11
N ARG A 110 -6.65 12.86 0.48
CA ARG A 110 -6.99 11.54 -0.10
C ARG A 110 -5.77 10.77 -0.62
N ALA A 111 -4.65 10.83 0.12
CA ALA A 111 -3.39 10.18 -0.24
C ALA A 111 -3.56 8.66 -0.45
N ASP A 112 -4.47 8.04 0.29
CA ASP A 112 -4.85 6.64 0.14
C ASP A 112 -5.54 6.31 -1.20
N GLU A 113 -6.26 7.26 -1.79
CA GLU A 113 -6.83 7.10 -3.13
C GLU A 113 -5.73 7.24 -4.20
N ALA A 114 -4.77 8.16 -4.00
CA ALA A 114 -3.64 8.36 -4.90
C ALA A 114 -2.79 7.08 -5.02
N SER A 115 -2.33 6.54 -3.88
CA SER A 115 -1.52 5.33 -3.85
C SER A 115 -2.27 4.13 -4.44
N ALA A 116 -3.57 3.97 -4.15
CA ALA A 116 -4.38 2.91 -4.72
C ALA A 116 -4.54 3.01 -6.24
N ALA A 117 -4.80 4.21 -6.76
CA ALA A 117 -4.94 4.45 -8.20
C ALA A 117 -3.62 4.20 -8.94
N ALA A 118 -2.49 4.69 -8.39
CA ALA A 118 -1.17 4.47 -8.94
C ALA A 118 -0.81 2.98 -9.02
N VAL A 119 -0.96 2.26 -7.92
CA VAL A 119 -0.64 0.84 -7.80
C VAL A 119 -1.49 -0.01 -8.74
N SER A 120 -2.80 0.23 -8.79
CA SER A 120 -3.71 -0.51 -9.66
C SER A 120 -3.37 -0.31 -11.14
N THR A 121 -3.12 0.95 -11.52
CA THR A 121 -2.85 1.31 -12.92
C THR A 121 -1.48 0.80 -13.38
N ALA A 122 -0.42 1.10 -12.61
CA ALA A 122 0.93 0.66 -12.97
C ALA A 122 1.08 -0.86 -12.91
N GLY A 123 0.50 -1.52 -11.89
CA GLY A 123 0.55 -2.97 -11.75
C GLY A 123 -0.09 -3.68 -12.95
N ALA A 124 -1.26 -3.23 -13.38
CA ALA A 124 -1.91 -3.77 -14.58
C ALA A 124 -1.10 -3.53 -15.86
N ALA A 125 -0.54 -2.31 -16.02
CA ALA A 125 0.27 -1.96 -17.20
C ALA A 125 1.54 -2.82 -17.30
N LEU A 126 2.30 -2.95 -16.20
CA LEU A 126 3.51 -3.76 -16.13
C LEU A 126 3.21 -5.25 -16.33
N ALA A 127 2.13 -5.77 -15.73
CA ALA A 127 1.71 -7.16 -15.93
C ALA A 127 1.26 -7.45 -17.37
N ALA A 128 0.77 -6.44 -18.08
CA ALA A 128 0.48 -6.50 -19.51
C ALA A 128 1.73 -6.37 -20.42
N GLY A 129 2.92 -6.15 -19.83
CA GLY A 129 4.19 -6.06 -20.56
C GLY A 129 4.54 -4.66 -21.06
N LEU A 130 3.87 -3.60 -20.59
CA LEU A 130 4.27 -2.24 -20.90
C LEU A 130 5.60 -1.90 -20.21
N SER A 131 6.32 -0.93 -20.78
CA SER A 131 7.57 -0.44 -20.18
C SER A 131 7.33 0.28 -18.85
N SER A 132 8.38 0.39 -18.04
CA SER A 132 8.33 1.15 -16.77
C SER A 132 7.89 2.61 -16.99
N GLN A 133 8.34 3.23 -18.10
CA GLN A 133 7.97 4.60 -18.44
C GLN A 133 6.47 4.73 -18.75
N GLU A 134 5.94 3.84 -19.59
CA GLU A 134 4.51 3.86 -19.94
C GLU A 134 3.62 3.59 -18.70
N ALA A 135 4.01 2.63 -17.86
CA ALA A 135 3.30 2.32 -16.64
C ALA A 135 3.29 3.50 -15.65
N PHE A 136 4.43 4.18 -15.50
CA PHE A 136 4.56 5.38 -14.67
C PHE A 136 3.69 6.53 -15.18
N GLU A 137 3.70 6.79 -16.49
CA GLU A 137 2.88 7.84 -17.11
C GLU A 137 1.38 7.58 -16.96
N LEU A 138 0.97 6.31 -17.11
CA LEU A 138 -0.43 5.91 -16.89
C LEU A 138 -0.83 6.09 -15.44
N ALA A 139 0.01 5.68 -14.49
CA ALA A 139 -0.22 5.89 -13.07
C ALA A 139 -0.31 7.38 -12.72
N GLY A 140 0.61 8.20 -13.23
CA GLY A 140 0.58 9.65 -13.03
C GLY A 140 -0.71 10.30 -13.54
N LYS A 141 -1.18 9.89 -14.73
CA LYS A 141 -2.47 10.35 -15.27
C LYS A 141 -3.65 9.91 -14.39
N ALA A 142 -3.63 8.68 -13.88
CA ALA A 142 -4.68 8.18 -13.01
C ALA A 142 -4.75 8.94 -11.68
N VAL A 143 -3.60 9.22 -11.06
CA VAL A 143 -3.53 10.02 -9.83
C VAL A 143 -3.95 11.47 -10.08
N ALA A 144 -3.43 12.10 -11.13
CA ALA A 144 -3.78 13.48 -11.48
C ALA A 144 -5.28 13.66 -11.76
N ALA A 145 -5.95 12.65 -12.31
CA ALA A 145 -7.39 12.66 -12.56
C ALA A 145 -8.26 12.68 -11.30
N LEU A 146 -7.68 12.35 -10.12
CA LEU A 146 -8.39 12.43 -8.84
C LEU A 146 -8.51 13.88 -8.33
N ALA A 147 -7.67 14.78 -8.82
CA ALA A 147 -7.69 16.18 -8.37
C ALA A 147 -8.98 16.87 -8.81
N THR A 148 -9.64 17.54 -7.87
CA THR A 148 -10.84 18.34 -8.13
C THR A 148 -10.53 19.84 -8.15
N SER A 149 -9.40 20.26 -7.60
CA SER A 149 -8.88 21.61 -7.58
C SER A 149 -7.38 21.63 -7.25
N VAL A 150 -6.74 22.79 -7.32
CA VAL A 150 -5.34 22.99 -6.92
C VAL A 150 -5.09 22.75 -5.42
N HIS A 151 -6.14 22.74 -4.60
CA HIS A 151 -6.08 22.47 -3.15
C HIS A 151 -6.57 21.07 -2.80
N ASP A 152 -7.04 20.31 -3.77
CA ASP A 152 -7.48 18.93 -3.64
C ASP A 152 -6.79 18.11 -4.73
N ALA A 153 -5.47 17.99 -4.59
CA ALA A 153 -4.57 17.25 -5.46
C ALA A 153 -3.96 16.09 -4.68
N PRO A 154 -4.56 14.89 -4.74
CA PRO A 154 -3.99 13.67 -4.14
C PRO A 154 -2.62 13.36 -4.73
N ALA A 155 -1.72 12.85 -3.89
CA ALA A 155 -0.35 12.55 -4.30
C ALA A 155 0.22 11.32 -3.60
N CYS A 156 1.15 10.63 -4.28
CA CYS A 156 1.88 9.50 -3.71
C CYS A 156 3.27 9.36 -4.33
N THR A 157 4.19 8.71 -3.64
CA THR A 157 5.46 8.22 -4.18
C THR A 157 5.22 7.05 -5.13
N TYR A 158 6.27 6.60 -5.80
CA TYR A 158 6.18 5.47 -6.71
C TYR A 158 7.47 4.66 -6.70
N VAL A 159 7.34 3.35 -6.55
CA VAL A 159 8.39 2.40 -6.90
C VAL A 159 7.77 1.18 -7.56
N SER A 160 8.38 0.68 -8.61
CA SER A 160 7.98 -0.57 -9.23
C SER A 160 9.18 -1.45 -9.54
N ALA A 161 8.95 -2.76 -9.56
CA ALA A 161 9.93 -3.73 -10.01
C ALA A 161 9.27 -4.79 -10.89
N VAL A 162 9.92 -5.08 -12.00
CA VAL A 162 9.67 -6.26 -12.83
C VAL A 162 10.85 -7.20 -12.65
N ALA A 163 10.61 -8.35 -12.03
CA ALA A 163 11.63 -9.31 -11.65
C ALA A 163 11.36 -10.67 -12.30
N GLY A 164 12.35 -11.26 -12.95
CA GLY A 164 12.22 -12.53 -13.64
C GLY A 164 13.58 -13.13 -14.01
N PRO A 165 13.62 -14.17 -14.87
CA PRO A 165 14.86 -14.85 -15.28
C PRO A 165 15.90 -13.92 -15.92
N GLY A 166 15.45 -12.81 -16.54
CA GLY A 166 16.31 -11.80 -17.18
C GLY A 166 16.91 -10.79 -16.20
N GLY A 167 16.55 -10.83 -14.91
CA GLY A 167 16.97 -9.88 -13.90
C GLY A 167 15.83 -9.03 -13.33
N ILE A 168 16.17 -7.85 -12.84
CA ILE A 168 15.24 -6.91 -12.22
C ILE A 168 15.30 -5.60 -13.01
N THR A 169 14.16 -5.10 -13.45
CA THR A 169 14.01 -3.70 -13.85
C THR A 169 13.27 -2.97 -12.73
N LEU A 170 13.99 -2.06 -12.07
CA LEU A 170 13.50 -1.22 -10.97
C LEU A 170 13.26 0.18 -11.48
N SER A 171 12.15 0.80 -11.11
CA SER A 171 11.89 2.21 -11.41
C SER A 171 11.21 2.91 -10.23
N TRP A 172 11.53 4.21 -10.00
CA TRP A 172 11.03 4.94 -8.84
C TRP A 172 10.99 6.46 -9.05
N ALA A 173 10.16 7.10 -8.26
CA ALA A 173 10.09 8.54 -8.01
C ALA A 173 9.62 8.76 -6.56
N GLY A 174 10.39 9.51 -5.77
CA GLY A 174 10.15 9.73 -4.35
C GLY A 174 11.16 9.01 -3.47
N ASP A 175 10.78 8.69 -2.23
CA ASP A 175 11.62 8.13 -1.18
C ASP A 175 11.23 6.70 -0.75
N THR A 176 10.34 6.06 -1.49
CA THR A 176 10.10 4.62 -1.36
C THR A 176 11.30 3.85 -1.89
N ARG A 177 11.84 2.90 -1.12
CA ARG A 177 13.14 2.29 -1.37
C ARG A 177 13.08 0.85 -1.83
N ALA A 178 14.13 0.44 -2.55
CA ALA A 178 14.41 -0.96 -2.85
C ALA A 178 15.80 -1.36 -2.37
N TYR A 179 15.92 -2.60 -1.88
CA TYR A 179 17.19 -3.19 -1.41
C TYR A 179 17.39 -4.56 -2.04
N TRP A 180 18.63 -4.91 -2.28
CA TRP A 180 19.05 -6.27 -2.55
C TRP A 180 19.54 -6.93 -1.27
N LEU A 181 18.95 -8.06 -0.89
CA LEU A 181 19.37 -8.88 0.25
C LEU A 181 20.06 -10.14 -0.31
N PRO A 182 21.40 -10.21 -0.29
CA PRO A 182 22.14 -11.36 -0.80
C PRO A 182 21.81 -12.63 -0.01
N GLY A 183 21.62 -13.77 -0.70
CA GLY A 183 21.28 -15.02 -0.06
C GLY A 183 22.35 -15.56 0.90
N GLU A 184 23.62 -15.23 0.66
CA GLU A 184 24.75 -15.65 1.52
C GLU A 184 24.85 -14.82 2.82
N ASP A 185 24.52 -13.54 2.77
CA ASP A 185 24.43 -12.66 3.96
C ASP A 185 23.30 -11.64 3.78
N PRO A 186 22.04 -12.02 3.91
CA PRO A 186 20.92 -11.10 3.79
C PRO A 186 20.93 -10.03 4.89
N GLY A 187 21.68 -10.25 5.98
CA GLY A 187 21.79 -9.29 7.07
C GLY A 187 22.41 -7.94 6.67
N GLN A 188 23.06 -7.86 5.49
CA GLN A 188 23.63 -6.64 4.92
C GLN A 188 22.96 -6.29 3.60
N GLY A 189 21.75 -5.78 3.66
CA GLY A 189 21.02 -5.32 2.47
C GLY A 189 21.76 -4.17 1.76
N VAL A 190 21.75 -4.20 0.43
CA VAL A 190 22.33 -3.16 -0.43
C VAL A 190 21.22 -2.27 -0.96
N LEU A 191 21.23 -0.97 -0.63
CA LEU A 191 20.28 -0.01 -1.16
C LEU A 191 20.42 0.12 -2.68
N LEU A 192 19.32 0.04 -3.40
CA LEU A 192 19.27 0.08 -4.87
C LEU A 192 18.72 1.38 -5.44
N THR A 193 17.96 2.12 -4.66
CA THR A 193 17.34 3.40 -5.03
C THR A 193 18.10 4.58 -4.44
N GLU A 194 17.83 5.76 -4.97
CA GLU A 194 18.27 7.04 -4.41
C GLU A 194 17.02 7.88 -4.19
N ASP A 195 16.87 8.46 -3.00
CA ASP A 195 15.66 9.19 -2.63
C ASP A 195 15.61 10.55 -3.34
N ASP A 196 14.45 10.92 -3.86
CA ASP A 196 14.17 12.26 -4.37
C ASP A 196 13.74 13.17 -3.20
N VAL A 197 14.73 13.63 -2.43
CA VAL A 197 14.52 14.49 -1.26
C VAL A 197 15.48 15.66 -1.23
N VAL A 198 15.05 16.78 -0.66
CA VAL A 198 15.99 17.86 -0.27
C VAL A 198 16.72 17.50 1.03
N PRO A 199 17.83 18.20 1.39
CA PRO A 199 18.60 17.90 2.62
C PRO A 199 17.78 17.99 3.92
N THR A 200 16.64 18.64 3.91
CA THR A 200 15.71 18.76 5.03
C THR A 200 14.74 17.59 5.15
N GLY A 201 14.70 16.69 4.13
CA GLY A 201 13.95 15.45 4.14
C GLY A 201 12.59 15.50 3.43
N GLU A 202 12.20 16.66 2.88
CA GLU A 202 10.98 16.74 2.07
C GLU A 202 11.21 16.11 0.69
N ILE A 203 10.24 15.35 0.22
CA ILE A 203 10.26 14.73 -1.11
C ILE A 203 10.18 15.79 -2.21
N THR A 204 10.85 15.53 -3.33
CA THR A 204 10.91 16.42 -4.51
C THR A 204 10.30 15.81 -5.76
N ALA A 205 9.91 14.54 -5.71
CA ALA A 205 9.26 13.83 -6.81
C ALA A 205 8.10 12.96 -6.28
N TRP A 206 6.94 13.09 -6.89
CA TRP A 206 5.73 12.32 -6.57
C TRP A 206 4.78 12.27 -7.78
N LEU A 207 3.82 11.37 -7.76
CA LEU A 207 2.68 11.35 -8.67
C LEU A 207 1.56 12.22 -8.10
N GLY A 208 1.08 13.18 -8.86
CA GLY A 208 0.00 14.10 -8.46
C GLY A 208 -0.27 15.13 -9.55
N ALA A 209 -1.40 15.84 -9.46
CA ALA A 209 -1.73 16.91 -10.41
C ALA A 209 -0.82 18.15 -10.24
N ASP A 210 -0.19 18.29 -9.08
CA ASP A 210 0.69 19.40 -8.69
C ASP A 210 2.18 19.05 -8.74
N SER A 211 2.54 17.82 -9.15
CA SER A 211 3.94 17.35 -9.15
C SER A 211 4.85 18.03 -10.17
N GLY A 212 4.28 18.73 -11.15
CA GLY A 212 5.04 19.24 -12.30
C GLY A 212 5.59 18.11 -13.18
N GLU A 213 6.75 18.33 -13.79
CA GLU A 213 7.44 17.33 -14.60
C GLU A 213 8.32 16.46 -13.69
N VAL A 214 7.97 15.19 -13.56
CA VAL A 214 8.70 14.20 -12.74
C VAL A 214 9.49 13.28 -13.65
N SER A 215 10.80 13.18 -13.39
CA SER A 215 11.67 12.23 -14.07
C SER A 215 11.63 10.88 -13.37
N LEU A 216 11.31 9.83 -14.12
CA LEU A 216 11.37 8.47 -13.61
C LEU A 216 12.82 7.97 -13.58
N HIS A 217 13.28 7.53 -12.42
CA HIS A 217 14.52 6.77 -12.31
C HIS A 217 14.30 5.33 -12.78
N VAL A 218 15.21 4.80 -13.56
CA VAL A 218 15.16 3.39 -14.02
C VAL A 218 16.53 2.74 -13.87
N ARG A 219 16.55 1.55 -13.27
CA ARG A 219 17.77 0.75 -13.08
C ARG A 219 17.51 -0.72 -13.42
N THR A 220 18.35 -1.30 -14.24
CA THR A 220 18.33 -2.74 -14.52
C THR A 220 19.47 -3.43 -13.80
N LEU A 221 19.17 -4.55 -13.15
CA LEU A 221 20.07 -5.35 -12.34
C LEU A 221 19.98 -6.82 -12.77
N ALA A 222 21.12 -7.47 -12.81
CA ALA A 222 21.22 -8.93 -12.99
C ALA A 222 22.01 -9.47 -11.78
N PRO A 223 21.35 -9.84 -10.67
CA PRO A 223 22.02 -10.39 -9.51
C PRO A 223 22.81 -11.65 -9.89
N GLY A 224 24.10 -11.69 -9.57
CA GLY A 224 24.97 -12.81 -9.88
C GLY A 224 24.79 -14.03 -8.96
N ALA A 225 23.98 -13.91 -7.92
CA ALA A 225 23.71 -14.94 -6.92
C ALA A 225 22.26 -14.85 -6.44
N PRO A 226 21.72 -15.96 -5.87
CA PRO A 226 20.39 -15.94 -5.24
C PRO A 226 20.26 -14.91 -4.13
N GLY A 227 19.07 -14.33 -3.96
CA GLY A 227 18.78 -13.37 -2.92
C GLY A 227 17.32 -12.93 -2.94
N LEU A 228 17.03 -11.86 -2.20
CA LEU A 228 15.69 -11.27 -2.14
C LEU A 228 15.76 -9.81 -2.60
N LEU A 229 14.84 -9.42 -3.45
CA LEU A 229 14.52 -8.02 -3.65
C LEU A 229 13.53 -7.59 -2.57
N LEU A 230 13.91 -6.62 -1.76
CA LEU A 230 13.02 -5.93 -0.83
C LEU A 230 12.60 -4.60 -1.44
N VAL A 231 11.30 -4.31 -1.43
CA VAL A 231 10.74 -3.01 -1.74
C VAL A 231 9.91 -2.56 -0.54
N CYS A 232 10.08 -1.32 -0.07
CA CYS A 232 9.38 -0.86 1.13
C CYS A 232 9.17 0.66 1.16
N SER A 233 8.09 1.09 1.86
CA SER A 233 7.83 2.48 2.22
C SER A 233 8.72 2.97 3.36
N ASP A 234 8.64 4.25 3.66
CA ASP A 234 9.45 4.93 4.67
C ASP A 234 9.13 4.44 6.10
N GLY A 235 7.93 3.96 6.34
CA GLY A 235 7.54 3.35 7.62
C GLY A 235 8.36 2.12 7.99
N LEU A 236 9.05 1.47 7.03
CA LEU A 236 10.05 0.47 7.33
C LEU A 236 11.46 1.07 7.34
N TRP A 237 11.90 1.70 6.23
CA TRP A 237 13.32 2.00 6.05
C TRP A 237 13.86 3.02 7.06
N ARG A 238 13.03 3.85 7.67
CA ARG A 238 13.41 4.75 8.78
C ARG A 238 13.91 4.01 10.02
N TYR A 239 13.62 2.74 10.15
CA TYR A 239 14.03 1.89 11.29
C TYR A 239 15.10 0.86 10.91
N LEU A 240 15.71 0.97 9.71
CA LEU A 240 16.71 0.01 9.25
C LEU A 240 18.16 0.38 9.61
N ASP A 241 18.39 1.54 10.22
CA ASP A 241 19.75 1.87 10.69
C ASP A 241 20.21 0.88 11.77
N GLY A 242 21.32 0.18 11.52
CA GLY A 242 21.83 -0.90 12.37
C GLY A 242 20.96 -2.18 12.41
N TYR A 243 19.87 -2.23 11.67
CA TYR A 243 19.03 -3.43 11.60
C TYR A 243 19.70 -4.53 10.77
N ARG A 244 19.63 -5.76 11.25
CA ARG A 244 20.06 -6.92 10.47
C ARG A 244 18.81 -7.63 9.94
N PHE A 245 18.76 -7.73 8.62
CA PHE A 245 17.63 -8.41 7.95
C PHE A 245 17.53 -9.89 8.37
N PRO A 246 16.31 -10.45 8.45
CA PRO A 246 16.11 -11.86 8.74
C PRO A 246 16.86 -12.76 7.76
N GLN A 247 17.42 -13.86 8.27
CA GLN A 247 18.23 -14.80 7.49
C GLN A 247 17.53 -16.15 7.24
N ALA A 248 16.36 -16.33 7.84
CA ALA A 248 15.62 -17.59 7.77
C ALA A 248 14.11 -17.36 7.74
N GLY A 249 13.39 -18.32 7.23
CA GLY A 249 11.94 -18.27 7.08
C GLY A 249 11.50 -18.08 5.63
N THR A 250 10.19 -18.12 5.41
CA THR A 250 9.60 -17.73 4.13
C THR A 250 9.68 -16.23 3.93
N PRO A 251 9.59 -15.70 2.70
CA PRO A 251 9.52 -14.25 2.49
C PRO A 251 8.40 -13.58 3.30
N LEU A 252 7.26 -14.24 3.51
CA LEU A 252 6.20 -13.72 4.37
C LEU A 252 6.63 -13.64 5.83
N ASP A 253 7.30 -14.69 6.37
CA ASP A 253 7.77 -14.67 7.76
C ASP A 253 8.80 -13.56 7.98
N MET A 254 9.70 -13.36 7.01
CA MET A 254 10.68 -12.29 7.03
C MET A 254 10.03 -10.90 6.95
N ALA A 255 9.02 -10.72 6.08
CA ALA A 255 8.27 -9.46 5.99
C ALA A 255 7.52 -9.16 7.29
N ARG A 256 6.89 -10.15 7.91
CA ARG A 256 6.23 -10.02 9.23
C ARG A 256 7.22 -9.68 10.35
N GLU A 257 8.44 -10.21 10.29
CA GLU A 257 9.48 -9.88 11.27
C GLU A 257 9.92 -8.43 11.14
N MET A 258 10.15 -7.95 9.91
CA MET A 258 10.48 -6.56 9.64
C MET A 258 9.33 -5.62 10.04
N LEU A 259 8.07 -5.97 9.74
CA LEU A 259 6.91 -5.23 10.22
C LEU A 259 6.88 -5.14 11.75
N ARG A 260 7.07 -6.27 12.46
CA ARG A 260 7.13 -6.28 13.93
C ARG A 260 8.24 -5.38 14.46
N HIS A 261 9.39 -5.35 13.78
CA HIS A 261 10.49 -4.45 14.13
C HIS A 261 10.09 -2.98 14.00
N ALA A 262 9.50 -2.59 12.86
CA ALA A 262 9.02 -1.21 12.63
C ALA A 262 7.98 -0.78 13.67
N LEU A 263 7.00 -1.63 13.96
CA LEU A 263 5.97 -1.37 14.97
C LEU A 263 6.57 -1.24 16.38
N ALA A 264 7.49 -2.14 16.77
CA ALA A 264 8.17 -2.10 18.06
C ALA A 264 9.09 -0.88 18.20
N SER A 265 9.63 -0.37 17.10
CA SER A 265 10.47 0.84 17.05
C SER A 265 9.68 2.15 17.06
N GLY A 266 8.34 2.07 17.05
CA GLY A 266 7.46 3.24 17.17
C GLY A 266 6.24 3.21 16.26
N GLY A 267 6.32 2.55 15.08
CA GLY A 267 5.20 2.41 14.14
C GLY A 267 4.56 3.75 13.77
N GLN A 268 5.39 4.77 13.50
CA GLN A 268 4.91 6.15 13.33
C GLN A 268 4.20 6.36 12.01
N ASP A 269 4.54 5.54 11.00
CA ASP A 269 3.92 5.63 9.68
C ASP A 269 3.27 4.33 9.23
N ASN A 270 2.61 4.36 8.07
CA ASN A 270 2.18 3.19 7.34
C ASN A 270 3.42 2.40 6.92
N VAL A 271 3.34 1.09 6.92
CA VAL A 271 4.48 0.19 6.65
C VAL A 271 4.11 -0.78 5.55
N THR A 272 4.78 -0.68 4.42
CA THR A 272 4.60 -1.62 3.31
C THR A 272 5.92 -2.30 2.96
N ILE A 273 5.90 -3.62 2.83
CA ILE A 273 7.07 -4.47 2.63
C ILE A 273 6.74 -5.50 1.57
N VAL A 274 7.55 -5.57 0.52
CA VAL A 274 7.46 -6.61 -0.50
C VAL A 274 8.80 -7.33 -0.59
N LEU A 275 8.77 -8.66 -0.59
CA LEU A 275 9.94 -9.53 -0.76
C LEU A 275 9.75 -10.46 -1.96
N ILE A 276 10.67 -10.40 -2.91
CA ILE A 276 10.67 -11.23 -4.11
C ILE A 276 11.94 -12.08 -4.13
N PRO A 277 11.84 -13.41 -4.00
CA PRO A 277 13.00 -14.31 -4.14
C PRO A 277 13.43 -14.41 -5.60
N LEU A 278 14.74 -14.31 -5.83
CA LEU A 278 15.33 -14.39 -7.15
C LEU A 278 16.56 -15.30 -7.14
N GLY A 279 16.76 -15.98 -8.25
CA GLY A 279 17.90 -16.90 -8.40
C GLY A 279 17.73 -18.25 -7.71
N ALA A 280 16.54 -18.57 -7.16
CA ALA A 280 16.22 -19.94 -6.77
C ALA A 280 15.97 -20.74 -8.05
N THR A 281 16.89 -21.60 -8.42
CA THR A 281 16.61 -22.67 -9.38
C THR A 281 15.54 -23.56 -8.77
N HIS A 282 14.33 -23.56 -9.34
CA HIS A 282 13.38 -24.61 -9.04
C HIS A 282 14.01 -25.94 -9.46
N GLY A 283 14.41 -26.74 -8.45
CA GLY A 283 14.79 -28.15 -8.62
C GLY A 283 13.55 -29.00 -8.81
#